data_1f35b2b01a5ef18edfe29ce5effbe6b8
#
_entry.id   1f35b2b01a5ef18edfe29ce5effbe6b8
#
_cell.length_a   1.000
_cell.length_b   1.000
_cell.length_c   1.000
_cell.angle_alpha   90.00
_cell.angle_beta   90.00
_cell.angle_gamma   90.00
#
_symmetry.space_group_name_H-M   'P 1'
#
loop_
_entity.id
_entity.type
_entity.pdbx_description
1 polymer ?
#
loop_
_entity_poly.entity_id
_entity_poly.type
_entity_poly.pdbx_seq_one_letter_code
_entity_poly.pdbx_strand_id
1 'polypeptide(L)'
;MWDAIQTKFSHWLAAIFTVIYVSLVVIPFNVEVPEERMCAPEFNGTFLQSWLSGSWDEEDWAKEVAAMEKDGVKYLVIQDLATKNLEGEWTIYYDSDLPAFADADVGTDVLANTLEAVKGTDIQVFVGLTAFDNLWSTGTLTKEYGQVCDITADMMQEIYDKYYAGNEANFYSWYFTMELSNNILMQFGMPNILKGLNVVLDKATAIDPAIPMMMSPFMSNYYSVGKSAALMQWMKIFSKGHWRDGDIVAPQDAVGARWLDVEDLVDMWEIYTWAIGSCHADVKLWANCENFTSAVADSFGAGLLNPEKTENIVSVPATLDRFTYQMDIASRYCENIITFSYSHYYSENQVSTAFIDTYNDYVENGYVLETKAPTMGEMTKTQTDDGIELNWEEATDNIGISHYRIMKNGKFLQRAETFDGYHRLSCTDENGSINDRYTIVAVDAAGNISGEVEAYAL
;
A
#
# COMPACT_ATOMS: atom_id res chain seq x y z
N MET A 1 -44.41 -3.38 10.31
CA MET A 1 -43.43 -4.09 9.47
C MET A 1 -43.29 -3.49 8.11
N TRP A 2 -44.38 -3.24 7.36
CA TRP A 2 -44.34 -2.57 6.03
C TRP A 2 -43.78 -1.15 6.11
N ASP A 3 -44.19 -0.33 7.07
CA ASP A 3 -43.68 1.04 7.22
C ASP A 3 -42.17 1.09 7.50
N ALA A 4 -41.64 0.16 8.28
CA ALA A 4 -40.23 0.09 8.54
C ALA A 4 -39.40 -0.35 7.32
N ILE A 5 -39.98 -1.18 6.45
CA ILE A 5 -39.36 -1.60 5.17
C ILE A 5 -39.39 -0.45 4.18
N GLN A 6 -40.53 0.27 4.06
CA GLN A 6 -40.63 1.46 3.20
C GLN A 6 -39.66 2.56 3.64
N THR A 7 -39.53 2.82 4.94
CA THR A 7 -38.59 3.82 5.47
C THR A 7 -37.14 3.44 5.17
N LYS A 8 -36.76 2.18 5.37
CA LYS A 8 -35.40 1.72 5.02
C LYS A 8 -35.13 1.79 3.53
N PHE A 9 -36.11 1.41 2.70
CA PHE A 9 -35.97 1.46 1.24
C PHE A 9 -35.90 2.90 0.71
N SER A 10 -36.67 3.83 1.27
CA SER A 10 -36.57 5.25 0.92
C SER A 10 -35.26 5.90 1.35
N HIS A 11 -34.73 5.54 2.51
CA HIS A 11 -33.39 5.97 2.93
C HIS A 11 -32.29 5.40 2.02
N TRP A 12 -32.42 4.16 1.61
CA TRP A 12 -31.48 3.52 0.69
C TRP A 12 -31.49 4.17 -0.70
N LEU A 13 -32.68 4.45 -1.26
CA LEU A 13 -32.82 5.20 -2.50
C LEU A 13 -32.27 6.62 -2.37
N ALA A 14 -32.56 7.33 -1.27
CA ALA A 14 -32.03 8.66 -1.03
C ALA A 14 -30.49 8.66 -0.96
N ALA A 15 -29.89 7.65 -0.32
CA ALA A 15 -28.43 7.50 -0.29
C ALA A 15 -27.85 7.26 -1.69
N ILE A 16 -28.47 6.39 -2.51
CA ILE A 16 -28.05 6.15 -3.90
C ILE A 16 -28.16 7.44 -4.73
N PHE A 17 -29.29 8.14 -4.64
CA PHE A 17 -29.47 9.41 -5.37
C PHE A 17 -28.50 10.49 -4.91
N THR A 18 -28.19 10.55 -3.62
CA THR A 18 -27.18 11.47 -3.08
C THR A 18 -25.81 11.16 -3.63
N VAL A 19 -25.39 9.89 -3.63
CA VAL A 19 -24.09 9.45 -4.18
C VAL A 19 -24.01 9.77 -5.68
N ILE A 20 -25.06 9.45 -6.46
CA ILE A 20 -25.12 9.75 -7.89
C ILE A 20 -25.05 11.27 -8.12
N TYR A 21 -25.85 12.05 -7.39
CA TYR A 21 -25.88 13.50 -7.51
C TYR A 21 -24.54 14.14 -7.19
N VAL A 22 -23.93 13.76 -6.05
CA VAL A 22 -22.63 14.30 -5.63
C VAL A 22 -21.52 13.87 -6.58
N SER A 23 -21.58 12.66 -7.15
CA SER A 23 -20.61 12.21 -8.17
C SER A 23 -20.74 12.97 -9.49
N LEU A 24 -21.91 13.56 -9.78
CA LEU A 24 -22.14 14.38 -10.98
C LEU A 24 -21.86 15.87 -10.77
N VAL A 25 -21.78 16.32 -9.52
CA VAL A 25 -21.45 17.72 -9.19
C VAL A 25 -19.93 17.87 -9.16
N VAL A 26 -19.41 18.61 -10.13
CA VAL A 26 -18.00 19.04 -10.11
C VAL A 26 -17.89 20.16 -9.09
N ILE A 27 -17.34 19.86 -7.92
CA ILE A 27 -16.93 20.89 -6.95
C ILE A 27 -15.54 21.35 -7.39
N PRO A 28 -15.34 22.61 -7.76
CA PRO A 28 -14.00 23.10 -8.02
C PRO A 28 -13.23 23.12 -6.71
N PHE A 29 -12.20 22.29 -6.63
CA PHE A 29 -11.24 22.33 -5.53
C PHE A 29 -10.27 23.46 -5.81
N ASN A 30 -10.28 24.50 -4.99
CA ASN A 30 -9.19 25.45 -4.87
C ASN A 30 -8.53 25.18 -3.52
N VAL A 31 -7.67 24.18 -3.46
CA VAL A 31 -6.71 24.04 -2.37
C VAL A 31 -5.57 24.98 -2.72
N GLU A 32 -5.25 25.92 -1.82
CA GLU A 32 -3.96 26.55 -1.86
C GLU A 32 -2.94 25.46 -1.54
N VAL A 33 -2.26 24.97 -2.58
CA VAL A 33 -1.10 24.09 -2.40
C VAL A 33 -0.09 24.89 -1.59
N PRO A 34 0.39 24.40 -0.44
CA PRO A 34 1.40 25.12 0.32
C PRO A 34 2.57 25.46 -0.59
N GLU A 35 2.88 26.75 -0.73
CA GLU A 35 4.10 27.18 -1.41
C GLU A 35 5.28 26.55 -0.67
N GLU A 36 6.03 25.68 -1.37
CA GLU A 36 7.28 25.07 -0.95
C GLU A 36 7.30 24.46 0.46
N ARG A 37 6.87 23.20 0.60
CA ARG A 37 7.39 22.38 1.69
C ARG A 37 8.84 22.01 1.34
N MET A 38 9.77 22.50 2.16
CA MET A 38 11.21 22.26 2.02
C MET A 38 11.63 20.86 2.52
N CYS A 39 10.81 19.85 2.34
CA CYS A 39 11.22 18.48 2.58
C CYS A 39 11.71 17.90 1.28
N ALA A 40 12.99 17.55 1.26
CA ALA A 40 13.51 16.69 0.23
C ALA A 40 12.66 15.39 0.24
N PRO A 41 12.15 14.93 -0.91
CA PRO A 41 11.26 13.79 -0.98
C PRO A 41 12.02 12.48 -0.76
N GLU A 42 12.16 12.08 0.49
CA GLU A 42 12.70 10.79 0.91
C GLU A 42 11.71 10.10 1.84
N PHE A 43 11.69 8.78 1.84
CA PHE A 43 10.95 8.04 2.86
C PHE A 43 11.81 7.84 4.11
N ASN A 44 11.19 7.84 5.27
CA ASN A 44 11.84 7.55 6.54
C ASN A 44 11.09 6.51 7.39
N GLY A 45 10.13 5.82 6.80
CA GLY A 45 9.41 4.75 7.47
C GLY A 45 8.90 3.71 6.48
N THR A 46 8.58 2.54 6.99
CA THR A 46 8.14 1.40 6.18
C THR A 46 7.14 0.53 6.90
N PHE A 47 6.31 -0.16 6.11
CA PHE A 47 5.52 -1.28 6.60
C PHE A 47 6.33 -2.57 6.60
N LEU A 48 6.01 -3.45 7.56
CA LEU A 48 6.52 -4.82 7.65
C LEU A 48 5.35 -5.76 7.89
N GLN A 49 5.16 -6.72 6.99
CA GLN A 49 4.08 -7.70 7.10
C GLN A 49 4.49 -8.84 8.04
N SER A 50 3.58 -9.20 8.98
CA SER A 50 3.85 -10.21 10.00
C SER A 50 4.11 -11.61 9.42
N TRP A 51 3.49 -11.94 8.29
CA TRP A 51 3.73 -13.23 7.64
C TRP A 51 5.15 -13.35 7.05
N LEU A 52 5.78 -12.25 6.64
CA LEU A 52 7.18 -12.23 6.20
C LEU A 52 8.12 -12.38 7.40
N SER A 53 8.00 -11.48 8.35
CA SER A 53 8.89 -11.41 9.51
C SER A 53 8.66 -12.53 10.54
N GLY A 54 7.53 -13.21 10.48
CA GLY A 54 7.21 -14.36 11.33
C GLY A 54 8.13 -15.57 11.13
N SER A 55 8.87 -15.62 10.02
CA SER A 55 9.88 -16.66 9.76
C SER A 55 11.30 -16.26 10.14
N TRP A 56 11.55 -15.02 10.56
CA TRP A 56 12.88 -14.49 10.87
C TRP A 56 13.39 -14.96 12.23
N ASP A 57 14.64 -15.34 12.27
CA ASP A 57 15.34 -15.60 13.52
C ASP A 57 16.00 -14.30 14.06
N GLU A 58 16.72 -14.41 15.20
CA GLU A 58 17.37 -13.26 15.83
C GLU A 58 18.44 -12.61 14.92
N GLU A 59 19.13 -13.41 14.10
CA GLU A 59 20.15 -12.90 13.16
C GLU A 59 19.49 -12.16 11.99
N ASP A 60 18.36 -12.66 11.47
CA ASP A 60 17.59 -12.02 10.40
C ASP A 60 17.06 -10.66 10.87
N TRP A 61 16.47 -10.62 12.07
CA TRP A 61 16.00 -9.37 12.69
C TRP A 61 17.13 -8.35 12.87
N ALA A 62 18.28 -8.78 13.38
CA ALA A 62 19.42 -7.89 13.59
C ALA A 62 19.97 -7.32 12.27
N LYS A 63 20.02 -8.13 11.21
CA LYS A 63 20.45 -7.68 9.87
C LYS A 63 19.46 -6.68 9.27
N GLU A 64 18.16 -6.98 9.37
CA GLU A 64 17.15 -6.14 8.77
C GLU A 64 17.03 -4.78 9.48
N VAL A 65 17.08 -4.76 10.81
CA VAL A 65 17.09 -3.51 11.59
C VAL A 65 18.34 -2.68 11.26
N ALA A 66 19.51 -3.31 11.16
CA ALA A 66 20.74 -2.60 10.80
C ALA A 66 20.70 -2.01 9.39
N ALA A 67 20.09 -2.71 8.43
CA ALA A 67 19.84 -2.20 7.08
C ALA A 67 18.85 -1.03 7.09
N MET A 68 17.75 -1.12 7.84
CA MET A 68 16.79 -0.04 8.01
C MET A 68 17.46 1.22 8.60
N GLU A 69 18.29 1.10 9.64
CA GLU A 69 19.01 2.25 10.23
C GLU A 69 19.98 2.88 9.22
N LYS A 70 20.73 2.05 8.49
CA LYS A 70 21.66 2.48 7.44
C LYS A 70 20.96 3.30 6.37
N ASP A 71 19.77 2.88 5.96
CA ASP A 71 18.99 3.48 4.87
C ASP A 71 17.97 4.55 5.37
N GLY A 72 18.11 5.02 6.62
CA GLY A 72 17.40 6.17 7.15
C GLY A 72 15.97 5.90 7.63
N VAL A 73 15.56 4.63 7.78
CA VAL A 73 14.24 4.27 8.31
C VAL A 73 14.18 4.60 9.80
N LYS A 74 13.20 5.42 10.19
CA LYS A 74 12.92 5.84 11.57
C LYS A 74 11.61 5.27 12.08
N TYR A 75 10.70 4.90 11.19
CA TYR A 75 9.37 4.42 11.55
C TYR A 75 9.14 3.04 10.95
N LEU A 76 8.86 2.06 11.81
CA LEU A 76 8.55 0.69 11.43
C LEU A 76 7.11 0.37 11.79
N VAL A 77 6.27 0.15 10.77
CA VAL A 77 4.86 -0.17 10.94
C VAL A 77 4.69 -1.68 10.80
N ILE A 78 4.44 -2.38 11.90
CA ILE A 78 3.95 -3.76 11.82
C ILE A 78 2.56 -3.69 11.21
N GLN A 79 2.33 -4.38 10.07
CA GLN A 79 1.08 -4.20 9.33
C GLN A 79 -0.12 -4.71 10.10
N ASP A 80 -0.03 -5.91 10.66
CA ASP A 80 -1.10 -6.54 11.42
C ASP A 80 -0.53 -7.60 12.38
N LEU A 81 -1.11 -7.72 13.57
CA LEU A 81 -0.75 -8.76 14.54
C LEU A 81 -1.86 -9.81 14.70
N ALA A 82 -3.03 -9.58 14.12
CA ALA A 82 -4.12 -10.53 14.08
C ALA A 82 -4.93 -10.37 12.79
N THR A 83 -5.04 -11.42 12.00
CA THR A 83 -5.80 -11.43 10.74
C THR A 83 -6.91 -12.45 10.78
N LYS A 84 -8.12 -12.05 10.36
CA LYS A 84 -9.28 -12.91 10.22
C LYS A 84 -9.52 -13.20 8.74
N ASN A 85 -9.44 -14.47 8.33
CA ASN A 85 -9.70 -14.89 6.96
C ASN A 85 -11.21 -14.90 6.61
N LEU A 86 -11.53 -15.18 5.35
CA LEU A 86 -12.92 -15.24 4.85
C LEU A 86 -13.74 -16.36 5.49
N GLU A 87 -13.10 -17.42 5.95
CA GLU A 87 -13.70 -18.54 6.68
C GLU A 87 -14.02 -18.20 8.13
N GLY A 88 -13.50 -17.06 8.61
CA GLY A 88 -13.70 -16.55 9.97
C GLY A 88 -12.66 -17.02 10.98
N GLU A 89 -11.59 -17.64 10.51
CA GLU A 89 -10.48 -18.14 11.33
C GLU A 89 -9.46 -17.02 11.57
N TRP A 90 -8.84 -17.01 12.77
CA TRP A 90 -7.83 -16.06 13.14
C TRP A 90 -6.44 -16.64 13.03
N THR A 91 -5.50 -15.83 12.52
CA THR A 91 -4.05 -16.01 12.66
C THR A 91 -3.50 -14.85 13.50
N ILE A 92 -2.69 -15.14 14.52
CA ILE A 92 -2.11 -14.12 15.41
C ILE A 92 -0.59 -14.23 15.46
N TYR A 93 0.06 -13.09 15.64
CA TYR A 93 1.52 -12.91 15.66
C TYR A 93 1.98 -12.21 16.94
N TYR A 94 1.33 -12.45 18.06
CA TYR A 94 1.71 -12.01 19.40
C TYR A 94 1.15 -12.99 20.44
N ASP A 95 1.69 -12.97 21.66
CA ASP A 95 1.21 -13.80 22.75
C ASP A 95 -0.11 -13.25 23.31
N SER A 96 -1.23 -13.96 23.10
CA SER A 96 -2.57 -13.53 23.48
C SER A 96 -3.29 -14.53 24.38
N ASP A 97 -3.94 -13.99 25.43
CA ASP A 97 -4.87 -14.71 26.30
C ASP A 97 -6.35 -14.36 26.00
N LEU A 98 -6.62 -13.58 24.95
CA LEU A 98 -7.99 -13.17 24.63
C LEU A 98 -8.86 -14.36 24.21
N PRO A 99 -10.08 -14.50 24.77
CA PRO A 99 -11.00 -15.56 24.37
C PRO A 99 -11.35 -15.54 22.87
N ALA A 100 -11.27 -14.37 22.22
CA ALA A 100 -11.52 -14.24 20.79
C ALA A 100 -10.49 -15.00 19.94
N PHE A 101 -9.29 -15.27 20.46
CA PHE A 101 -8.20 -15.95 19.80
C PHE A 101 -7.91 -17.37 20.34
N ALA A 102 -8.84 -17.92 21.14
CA ALA A 102 -8.62 -19.24 21.76
C ALA A 102 -8.40 -20.37 20.75
N ASP A 103 -8.99 -20.25 19.56
CA ASP A 103 -8.87 -21.22 18.45
C ASP A 103 -8.03 -20.68 17.29
N ALA A 104 -7.25 -19.59 17.50
CA ALA A 104 -6.44 -18.97 16.46
C ALA A 104 -5.24 -19.83 16.08
N ASP A 105 -4.82 -19.74 14.83
CA ASP A 105 -3.48 -20.19 14.43
C ASP A 105 -2.44 -19.19 14.99
N VAL A 106 -1.48 -19.70 15.76
CA VAL A 106 -0.51 -18.89 16.48
C VAL A 106 0.83 -18.95 15.74
N GLY A 107 1.17 -17.85 15.09
CA GLY A 107 2.49 -17.65 14.51
C GLY A 107 3.56 -17.30 15.56
N THR A 108 4.72 -16.89 15.07
CA THR A 108 5.79 -16.34 15.91
C THR A 108 5.34 -15.03 16.56
N ASP A 109 5.80 -14.73 17.76
CA ASP A 109 5.56 -13.43 18.42
C ASP A 109 6.38 -12.33 17.73
N VAL A 110 5.84 -11.82 16.62
CA VAL A 110 6.45 -10.75 15.81
C VAL A 110 6.58 -9.47 16.62
N LEU A 111 5.62 -9.17 17.51
CA LEU A 111 5.66 -7.94 18.31
C LEU A 111 6.83 -7.96 19.29
N ALA A 112 7.01 -9.05 20.05
CA ALA A 112 8.13 -9.19 20.96
C ALA A 112 9.47 -9.12 20.22
N ASN A 113 9.59 -9.83 19.09
CA ASN A 113 10.82 -9.87 18.30
C ASN A 113 11.16 -8.49 17.73
N THR A 114 10.15 -7.76 17.19
CA THR A 114 10.36 -6.39 16.68
C THR A 114 10.83 -5.46 17.79
N LEU A 115 10.14 -5.44 18.93
CA LEU A 115 10.47 -4.55 20.03
C LEU A 115 11.87 -4.86 20.63
N GLU A 116 12.26 -6.14 20.68
CA GLU A 116 13.60 -6.51 21.10
C GLU A 116 14.66 -6.10 20.09
N ALA A 117 14.42 -6.32 18.80
CA ALA A 117 15.38 -6.01 17.73
C ALA A 117 15.65 -4.50 17.60
N VAL A 118 14.66 -3.64 17.83
CA VAL A 118 14.84 -2.18 17.73
C VAL A 118 15.36 -1.53 19.03
N LYS A 119 15.57 -2.29 20.10
CA LYS A 119 16.11 -1.74 21.35
C LYS A 119 17.45 -1.07 21.16
N GLY A 120 17.56 0.18 21.61
CA GLY A 120 18.79 0.95 21.52
C GLY A 120 19.01 1.62 20.16
N THR A 121 18.08 1.47 19.23
CA THR A 121 18.00 2.24 17.98
C THR A 121 17.04 3.42 18.12
N ASP A 122 17.04 4.32 17.14
CA ASP A 122 16.08 5.43 17.04
C ASP A 122 14.77 5.02 16.31
N ILE A 123 14.60 3.74 15.95
CA ILE A 123 13.43 3.25 15.23
C ILE A 123 12.20 3.24 16.15
N GLN A 124 11.14 3.87 15.69
CA GLN A 124 9.86 4.00 16.34
C GLN A 124 8.85 3.01 15.74
N VAL A 125 8.25 2.15 16.57
CA VAL A 125 7.34 1.08 16.13
C VAL A 125 5.89 1.52 16.19
N PHE A 126 5.18 1.31 15.09
CA PHE A 126 3.73 1.38 15.02
C PHE A 126 3.18 -0.03 15.12
N VAL A 127 2.34 -0.26 16.11
CA VAL A 127 1.81 -1.58 16.41
C VAL A 127 0.51 -1.82 15.66
N GLY A 128 0.58 -2.64 14.62
CA GLY A 128 -0.58 -3.02 13.79
C GLY A 128 -1.55 -3.91 14.56
N LEU A 129 -2.82 -3.62 14.39
CA LEU A 129 -3.89 -4.26 15.13
C LEU A 129 -4.56 -5.40 14.33
N THR A 130 -5.89 -5.47 14.32
CA THR A 130 -6.61 -6.52 13.61
C THR A 130 -6.92 -6.15 12.17
N ALA A 131 -6.68 -7.06 11.25
CA ALA A 131 -7.18 -7.01 9.88
C ALA A 131 -8.24 -8.10 9.65
N PHE A 132 -9.10 -7.95 8.64
CA PHE A 132 -9.98 -9.02 8.22
C PHE A 132 -10.35 -8.93 6.73
N ASP A 133 -10.31 -10.07 6.04
CA ASP A 133 -10.42 -10.14 4.59
C ASP A 133 -11.79 -9.72 4.06
N ASN A 134 -12.85 -9.93 4.84
CA ASN A 134 -14.21 -9.54 4.45
C ASN A 134 -14.42 -8.02 4.41
N LEU A 135 -13.45 -7.20 4.87
CA LEU A 135 -13.53 -5.74 4.80
C LEU A 135 -13.78 -5.25 3.37
N TRP A 136 -13.12 -5.86 2.40
CA TRP A 136 -13.13 -5.50 0.99
C TRP A 136 -14.45 -5.81 0.27
N SER A 137 -15.30 -6.66 0.86
CA SER A 137 -16.58 -7.06 0.29
C SER A 137 -17.75 -6.46 1.06
N THR A 138 -18.34 -7.20 1.98
CA THR A 138 -19.55 -6.81 2.70
C THR A 138 -19.34 -6.55 4.19
N GLY A 139 -18.12 -6.70 4.69
CA GLY A 139 -17.80 -6.61 6.13
C GLY A 139 -18.33 -5.34 6.79
N THR A 140 -18.12 -4.18 6.16
CA THR A 140 -18.61 -2.90 6.71
C THR A 140 -20.13 -2.76 6.74
N LEU A 141 -20.86 -3.56 5.96
CA LEU A 141 -22.33 -3.58 5.92
C LEU A 141 -22.94 -4.46 7.00
N THR A 142 -22.15 -5.32 7.64
CA THR A 142 -22.58 -6.32 8.61
C THR A 142 -22.24 -5.90 10.04
N LYS A 143 -22.63 -6.75 11.00
CA LYS A 143 -22.21 -6.56 12.40
C LYS A 143 -20.77 -6.97 12.65
N GLU A 144 -20.19 -7.71 11.74
CA GLU A 144 -18.85 -8.25 11.85
C GLU A 144 -17.80 -7.16 12.03
N TYR A 145 -17.88 -6.08 11.25
CA TYR A 145 -16.98 -4.93 11.41
C TYR A 145 -16.94 -4.42 12.85
N GLY A 146 -18.11 -4.22 13.48
CA GLY A 146 -18.18 -3.77 14.86
C GLY A 146 -17.60 -4.80 15.84
N GLN A 147 -17.83 -6.10 15.61
CA GLN A 147 -17.26 -7.16 16.44
C GLN A 147 -15.74 -7.22 16.34
N VAL A 148 -15.19 -7.06 15.15
CA VAL A 148 -13.73 -7.00 14.97
C VAL A 148 -13.17 -5.73 15.66
N CYS A 149 -13.82 -4.58 15.58
CA CYS A 149 -13.39 -3.38 16.29
C CYS A 149 -13.46 -3.55 17.84
N ASP A 150 -14.45 -4.26 18.35
CA ASP A 150 -14.52 -4.60 19.79
C ASP A 150 -13.33 -5.49 20.20
N ILE A 151 -13.00 -6.51 19.40
CA ILE A 151 -11.82 -7.38 19.61
C ILE A 151 -10.52 -6.55 19.50
N THR A 152 -10.44 -5.64 18.53
CA THR A 152 -9.30 -4.70 18.39
C THR A 152 -9.08 -3.91 19.67
N ALA A 153 -10.14 -3.39 20.26
CA ALA A 153 -10.05 -2.63 21.50
C ALA A 153 -9.55 -3.49 22.67
N ASP A 154 -10.01 -4.73 22.80
CA ASP A 154 -9.53 -5.67 23.83
C ASP A 154 -8.06 -6.04 23.59
N MET A 155 -7.67 -6.29 22.33
CA MET A 155 -6.29 -6.55 21.91
C MET A 155 -5.34 -5.39 22.27
N MET A 156 -5.76 -4.15 22.05
CA MET A 156 -4.96 -2.97 22.43
C MET A 156 -4.64 -2.94 23.92
N GLN A 157 -5.63 -3.28 24.77
CA GLN A 157 -5.41 -3.34 26.22
C GLN A 157 -4.40 -4.43 26.58
N GLU A 158 -4.57 -5.63 26.03
CA GLU A 158 -3.68 -6.75 26.29
C GLU A 158 -2.24 -6.44 25.85
N ILE A 159 -2.07 -5.89 24.63
CA ILE A 159 -0.76 -5.50 24.12
C ILE A 159 -0.11 -4.43 25.01
N TYR A 160 -0.85 -3.42 25.42
CA TYR A 160 -0.33 -2.38 26.31
C TYR A 160 0.14 -2.99 27.64
N ASP A 161 -0.68 -3.85 28.23
CA ASP A 161 -0.37 -4.49 29.51
C ASP A 161 0.84 -5.45 29.45
N LYS A 162 1.03 -6.14 28.31
CA LYS A 162 2.09 -7.14 28.15
C LYS A 162 3.40 -6.58 27.57
N TYR A 163 3.33 -5.60 26.64
CA TYR A 163 4.48 -5.23 25.80
C TYR A 163 4.94 -3.77 25.96
N TYR A 164 4.13 -2.87 26.54
CA TYR A 164 4.51 -1.46 26.61
C TYR A 164 5.63 -1.21 27.62
N ALA A 165 5.51 -1.75 28.83
CA ALA A 165 6.48 -1.53 29.89
C ALA A 165 7.87 -2.07 29.53
N GLY A 166 8.88 -1.18 29.53
CA GLY A 166 10.24 -1.47 29.14
C GLY A 166 10.54 -1.33 27.65
N ASN A 167 9.54 -0.96 26.83
CA ASN A 167 9.65 -0.66 25.41
C ASN A 167 9.17 0.76 25.06
N GLU A 168 8.92 1.61 26.05
CA GLU A 168 8.35 2.96 25.89
C GLU A 168 9.15 3.84 24.93
N ALA A 169 10.44 3.60 24.82
CA ALA A 169 11.33 4.37 23.93
C ALA A 169 11.04 4.11 22.45
N ASN A 170 10.62 2.89 22.10
CA ASN A 170 10.41 2.47 20.73
C ASN A 170 8.94 2.23 20.38
N PHE A 171 8.05 2.01 21.37
CA PHE A 171 6.61 1.87 21.14
C PHE A 171 5.98 3.25 20.89
N TYR A 172 5.78 3.59 19.63
CA TYR A 172 5.42 4.95 19.24
C TYR A 172 3.92 5.16 19.03
N SER A 173 3.26 4.26 18.30
CA SER A 173 1.88 4.47 17.84
C SER A 173 1.11 3.16 17.69
N TRP A 174 -0.20 3.25 17.76
CA TRP A 174 -1.09 2.20 17.27
C TRP A 174 -1.28 2.36 15.76
N TYR A 175 -1.43 1.25 15.05
CA TYR A 175 -1.83 1.27 13.65
C TYR A 175 -3.19 0.56 13.48
N PHE A 176 -4.21 1.33 13.06
CA PHE A 176 -5.53 0.81 12.71
C PHE A 176 -5.47 0.23 11.29
N THR A 177 -5.40 -1.07 11.20
CA THR A 177 -5.10 -1.84 9.98
C THR A 177 -6.26 -1.93 8.99
N MET A 178 -7.46 -1.46 9.38
CA MET A 178 -8.63 -1.47 8.51
C MET A 178 -8.46 -0.47 7.37
N GLU A 179 -8.12 -0.96 6.20
CA GLU A 179 -7.90 -0.16 5.00
C GLU A 179 -9.21 0.38 4.43
N LEU A 180 -9.64 1.50 4.96
CA LEU A 180 -10.82 2.19 4.44
C LEU A 180 -10.53 2.82 3.07
N SER A 181 -11.53 2.81 2.18
CA SER A 181 -11.38 3.37 0.84
C SER A 181 -12.61 4.15 0.38
N ASN A 182 -12.54 4.78 -0.79
CA ASN A 182 -13.69 5.40 -1.44
C ASN A 182 -14.61 4.40 -2.16
N ASN A 183 -14.56 3.13 -1.77
CA ASN A 183 -15.43 2.07 -2.31
C ASN A 183 -16.92 2.40 -2.00
N ILE A 184 -17.79 2.12 -2.98
CA ILE A 184 -19.22 2.38 -2.84
C ILE A 184 -19.87 1.58 -1.70
N LEU A 185 -19.39 0.38 -1.39
CA LEU A 185 -19.91 -0.42 -0.28
C LEU A 185 -19.57 0.22 1.08
N MET A 186 -18.39 0.80 1.22
CA MET A 186 -17.99 1.54 2.42
C MET A 186 -18.84 2.81 2.60
N GLN A 187 -19.26 3.46 1.53
CA GLN A 187 -20.20 4.57 1.63
C GLN A 187 -21.51 4.14 2.30
N PHE A 188 -22.04 2.96 1.97
CA PHE A 188 -23.22 2.41 2.63
C PHE A 188 -22.94 1.91 4.06
N GLY A 189 -21.73 1.41 4.33
CA GLY A 189 -21.24 0.97 5.64
C GLY A 189 -20.86 2.09 6.61
N MET A 190 -20.87 3.35 6.18
CA MET A 190 -20.38 4.49 6.95
C MET A 190 -20.86 4.57 8.41
N PRO A 191 -22.14 4.29 8.76
CA PRO A 191 -22.56 4.30 10.17
C PRO A 191 -21.83 3.22 11.02
N ASN A 192 -21.57 2.05 10.44
CA ASN A 192 -20.85 0.97 11.14
C ASN A 192 -19.38 1.32 11.24
N ILE A 193 -18.80 1.87 10.15
CA ILE A 193 -17.39 2.32 10.10
C ILE A 193 -17.13 3.33 11.21
N LEU A 194 -17.92 4.39 11.29
CA LEU A 194 -17.76 5.42 12.33
C LEU A 194 -17.94 4.86 13.74
N LYS A 195 -18.91 3.97 13.93
CA LYS A 195 -19.12 3.33 15.23
C LYS A 195 -17.91 2.50 15.65
N GLY A 196 -17.40 1.64 14.76
CA GLY A 196 -16.25 0.77 15.07
C GLY A 196 -14.96 1.56 15.23
N LEU A 197 -14.69 2.52 14.32
CA LEU A 197 -13.53 3.41 14.44
C LEU A 197 -13.51 4.15 15.78
N ASN A 198 -14.66 4.70 16.21
CA ASN A 198 -14.74 5.41 17.47
C ASN A 198 -14.53 4.49 18.69
N VAL A 199 -14.93 3.21 18.63
CA VAL A 199 -14.59 2.24 19.69
C VAL A 199 -13.08 2.11 19.86
N VAL A 200 -12.34 2.03 18.75
CA VAL A 200 -10.87 1.89 18.77
C VAL A 200 -10.19 3.19 19.22
N LEU A 201 -10.63 4.36 18.71
CA LEU A 201 -10.08 5.66 19.10
C LEU A 201 -10.35 6.00 20.58
N ASP A 202 -11.56 5.68 21.10
CA ASP A 202 -11.90 5.85 22.49
C ASP A 202 -11.04 4.94 23.39
N LYS A 203 -10.77 3.70 22.93
CA LYS A 203 -9.89 2.78 23.64
C LYS A 203 -8.45 3.28 23.69
N ALA A 204 -7.91 3.78 22.57
CA ALA A 204 -6.58 4.38 22.53
C ALA A 204 -6.46 5.53 23.52
N THR A 205 -7.49 6.40 23.58
CA THR A 205 -7.56 7.50 24.55
C THR A 205 -7.60 7.01 25.99
N ALA A 206 -8.33 5.93 26.26
CA ALA A 206 -8.48 5.37 27.59
C ALA A 206 -7.20 4.67 28.10
N ILE A 207 -6.42 4.07 27.21
CA ILE A 207 -5.14 3.43 27.53
C ILE A 207 -4.09 4.49 27.82
N ASP A 208 -3.73 5.27 26.84
CA ASP A 208 -2.76 6.37 26.95
C ASP A 208 -3.01 7.41 25.84
N PRO A 209 -3.49 8.60 26.15
CA PRO A 209 -3.73 9.63 25.15
C PRO A 209 -2.46 10.18 24.48
N ALA A 210 -1.27 9.87 25.02
CA ALA A 210 0.00 10.28 24.43
C ALA A 210 0.47 9.36 23.30
N ILE A 211 -0.07 8.14 23.21
CA ILE A 211 0.22 7.20 22.10
C ILE A 211 -0.75 7.49 20.96
N PRO A 212 -0.28 8.02 19.83
CA PRO A 212 -1.15 8.33 18.69
C PRO A 212 -1.74 7.07 18.04
N MET A 213 -2.75 7.27 17.21
CA MET A 213 -3.30 6.28 16.31
C MET A 213 -2.99 6.66 14.87
N MET A 214 -2.47 5.73 14.08
CA MET A 214 -2.33 5.89 12.64
C MET A 214 -3.41 5.10 11.90
N MET A 215 -3.89 5.63 10.79
CA MET A 215 -4.72 4.94 9.79
C MET A 215 -4.10 5.15 8.41
N SER A 216 -4.03 4.09 7.58
CA SER A 216 -3.52 4.16 6.20
C SER A 216 -4.63 3.78 5.21
N PRO A 217 -5.55 4.72 4.89
CA PRO A 217 -6.62 4.51 3.93
C PRO A 217 -6.10 4.62 2.50
N PHE A 218 -6.93 4.28 1.50
CA PHE A 218 -6.57 4.53 0.10
C PHE A 218 -7.74 5.06 -0.73
N MET A 219 -7.43 5.50 -1.93
CA MET A 219 -8.42 5.79 -2.96
C MET A 219 -8.23 4.89 -4.17
N SER A 220 -9.30 4.70 -4.95
CA SER A 220 -9.31 3.87 -6.14
C SER A 220 -10.20 4.48 -7.22
N ASN A 221 -9.83 4.25 -8.48
CA ASN A 221 -10.68 4.53 -9.63
C ASN A 221 -11.68 3.39 -9.92
N TYR A 222 -11.56 2.25 -9.21
CA TYR A 222 -12.39 1.07 -9.45
C TYR A 222 -13.44 0.89 -8.35
N TYR A 223 -14.68 0.61 -8.74
CA TYR A 223 -15.84 0.41 -7.82
C TYR A 223 -15.99 1.51 -6.76
N SER A 224 -15.56 2.71 -7.11
CA SER A 224 -15.42 3.84 -6.21
C SER A 224 -16.53 4.87 -6.44
N VAL A 225 -16.73 5.72 -5.43
CA VAL A 225 -17.51 6.95 -5.61
C VAL A 225 -16.62 8.02 -6.25
N GLY A 226 -17.22 8.91 -7.04
CA GLY A 226 -16.47 10.01 -7.66
C GLY A 226 -15.83 10.96 -6.65
N LYS A 227 -14.85 11.76 -7.10
CA LYS A 227 -13.98 12.63 -6.28
C LYS A 227 -14.74 13.47 -5.24
N SER A 228 -15.83 14.13 -5.62
CA SER A 228 -16.65 14.92 -4.69
C SER A 228 -17.32 14.09 -3.59
N ALA A 229 -17.81 12.89 -3.94
CA ALA A 229 -18.40 11.99 -2.96
C ALA A 229 -17.34 11.38 -2.04
N ALA A 230 -16.15 11.10 -2.56
CA ALA A 230 -14.99 10.67 -1.77
C ALA A 230 -14.59 11.75 -0.75
N LEU A 231 -14.49 13.02 -1.18
CA LEU A 231 -14.24 14.12 -0.25
C LEU A 231 -15.28 14.17 0.88
N MET A 232 -16.57 14.11 0.56
CA MET A 232 -17.64 14.12 1.58
C MET A 232 -17.57 12.90 2.51
N GLN A 233 -17.16 11.76 2.00
CA GLN A 233 -16.95 10.53 2.76
C GLN A 233 -15.82 10.73 3.77
N TRP A 234 -14.66 11.21 3.34
CA TRP A 234 -13.51 11.47 4.19
C TRP A 234 -13.77 12.59 5.19
N MET A 235 -14.38 13.70 4.76
CA MET A 235 -14.82 14.77 5.69
C MET A 235 -15.72 14.23 6.80
N LYS A 236 -16.61 13.27 6.48
CA LYS A 236 -17.47 12.65 7.50
C LYS A 236 -16.67 11.79 8.48
N ILE A 237 -15.69 11.02 8.00
CA ILE A 237 -14.80 10.20 8.84
C ILE A 237 -14.00 11.11 9.79
N PHE A 238 -13.39 12.17 9.28
CA PHE A 238 -12.57 13.07 10.12
C PHE A 238 -13.40 13.97 11.04
N SER A 239 -14.52 14.49 10.58
CA SER A 239 -15.37 15.36 11.44
C SER A 239 -16.18 14.61 12.49
N LYS A 240 -16.36 13.29 12.38
CA LYS A 240 -17.18 12.45 13.28
C LYS A 240 -16.39 11.36 13.99
N GLY A 241 -15.17 11.09 13.57
CA GLY A 241 -14.23 10.27 14.32
C GLY A 241 -13.76 10.98 15.58
N HIS A 242 -13.49 10.21 16.63
CA HIS A 242 -12.98 10.73 17.91
C HIS A 242 -11.45 10.89 17.85
N TRP A 243 -10.98 11.57 16.78
CA TRP A 243 -9.56 11.84 16.54
C TRP A 243 -8.96 12.74 17.61
N ARG A 244 -7.67 12.54 17.90
CA ARG A 244 -6.90 13.28 18.89
C ARG A 244 -5.80 14.08 18.23
N ASP A 245 -5.32 15.11 18.88
CA ASP A 245 -4.14 15.84 18.45
C ASP A 245 -2.94 14.89 18.38
N GLY A 246 -2.26 14.88 17.23
CA GLY A 246 -1.13 13.99 16.97
C GLY A 246 -1.49 12.64 16.36
N ASP A 247 -2.76 12.27 16.23
CA ASP A 247 -3.15 11.11 15.42
C ASP A 247 -2.74 11.32 13.97
N ILE A 248 -2.49 10.22 13.24
CA ILE A 248 -1.85 10.25 11.93
C ILE A 248 -2.78 9.62 10.89
N VAL A 249 -2.89 10.25 9.74
CA VAL A 249 -3.50 9.66 8.55
C VAL A 249 -2.43 9.60 7.47
N ALA A 250 -2.10 8.38 7.05
CA ALA A 250 -1.07 8.10 6.05
C ALA A 250 -1.68 7.39 4.83
N PRO A 251 -2.43 8.11 3.95
CA PRO A 251 -3.04 7.49 2.79
C PRO A 251 -2.01 6.79 1.91
N GLN A 252 -2.37 5.59 1.44
CA GLN A 252 -1.64 4.89 0.38
C GLN A 252 -1.88 5.64 -0.93
N ASP A 253 -0.82 5.87 -1.69
CA ASP A 253 -0.95 6.50 -3.01
C ASP A 253 -1.56 5.55 -4.06
N ALA A 254 -1.58 4.25 -3.76
CA ALA A 254 -2.24 3.20 -4.53
C ALA A 254 -1.75 3.05 -5.99
N VAL A 255 -0.60 3.63 -6.33
CA VAL A 255 -0.01 3.59 -7.68
C VAL A 255 0.68 2.24 -7.94
N GLY A 256 1.38 1.71 -6.95
CA GLY A 256 2.01 0.38 -7.03
C GLY A 256 0.97 -0.72 -7.20
N ALA A 257 -0.09 -0.66 -6.42
CA ALA A 257 -1.25 -1.55 -6.53
C ALA A 257 -2.09 -1.33 -7.80
N ARG A 258 -1.83 -0.25 -8.58
CA ARG A 258 -2.54 0.12 -9.82
C ARG A 258 -4.03 0.45 -9.59
N TRP A 259 -4.37 0.92 -8.40
CA TRP A 259 -5.71 1.44 -8.10
C TRP A 259 -5.89 2.89 -8.51
N LEU A 260 -4.78 3.66 -8.53
CA LEU A 260 -4.67 5.01 -9.09
C LEU A 260 -3.50 5.06 -10.08
N ASP A 261 -3.53 6.02 -10.99
CA ASP A 261 -2.40 6.43 -11.82
C ASP A 261 -1.69 7.63 -11.17
N VAL A 262 -0.43 7.90 -11.52
CA VAL A 262 0.33 9.04 -10.99
C VAL A 262 -0.37 10.38 -11.24
N GLU A 263 -1.13 10.50 -12.32
CA GLU A 263 -1.91 11.68 -12.67
C GLU A 263 -3.07 11.97 -11.70
N ASP A 264 -3.51 10.96 -10.94
CA ASP A 264 -4.58 11.11 -9.95
C ASP A 264 -4.09 11.62 -8.59
N LEU A 265 -2.77 11.60 -8.34
CA LEU A 265 -2.20 11.86 -7.01
C LEU A 265 -2.48 13.27 -6.50
N VAL A 266 -2.41 14.27 -7.36
CA VAL A 266 -2.71 15.67 -6.95
C VAL A 266 -4.12 15.75 -6.40
N ASP A 267 -5.12 15.24 -7.14
CA ASP A 267 -6.51 15.24 -6.69
C ASP A 267 -6.72 14.43 -5.41
N MET A 268 -6.02 13.31 -5.27
CA MET A 268 -6.08 12.48 -4.06
C MET A 268 -5.56 13.24 -2.83
N TRP A 269 -4.38 13.84 -2.93
CA TRP A 269 -3.80 14.59 -1.81
C TRP A 269 -4.62 15.82 -1.46
N GLU A 270 -5.17 16.52 -2.45
CA GLU A 270 -6.11 17.62 -2.22
C GLU A 270 -7.33 17.15 -1.43
N ILE A 271 -7.94 16.02 -1.82
CA ILE A 271 -9.10 15.45 -1.12
C ILE A 271 -8.78 15.16 0.35
N TYR A 272 -7.64 14.52 0.64
CA TYR A 272 -7.26 14.22 2.03
C TYR A 272 -6.94 15.49 2.83
N THR A 273 -6.22 16.43 2.24
CA THR A 273 -5.91 17.72 2.89
C THR A 273 -7.19 18.47 3.28
N TRP A 274 -8.15 18.56 2.37
CA TRP A 274 -9.43 19.19 2.64
C TRP A 274 -10.26 18.43 3.67
N ALA A 275 -10.29 17.11 3.56
CA ALA A 275 -11.06 16.29 4.47
C ALA A 275 -10.51 16.36 5.90
N ILE A 276 -9.20 16.29 6.08
CA ILE A 276 -8.53 16.44 7.38
C ILE A 276 -8.75 17.83 7.95
N GLY A 277 -8.75 18.87 7.13
CA GLY A 277 -9.11 20.24 7.55
C GLY A 277 -10.52 20.37 8.15
N SER A 278 -11.39 19.37 7.95
CA SER A 278 -12.70 19.29 8.63
C SER A 278 -12.65 18.65 10.02
N CYS A 279 -11.52 18.10 10.42
CA CYS A 279 -11.31 17.53 11.74
C CYS A 279 -11.22 18.63 12.80
N HIS A 280 -11.64 18.32 14.02
CA HIS A 280 -11.53 19.22 15.17
C HIS A 280 -10.24 19.02 15.98
N ALA A 281 -9.48 17.99 15.64
CA ALA A 281 -8.17 17.68 16.21
C ALA A 281 -7.06 17.99 15.20
N ASP A 282 -5.85 18.23 15.69
CA ASP A 282 -4.64 18.43 14.86
C ASP A 282 -4.11 17.07 14.41
N VAL A 283 -4.77 16.49 13.38
CA VAL A 283 -4.40 15.22 12.78
C VAL A 283 -3.31 15.46 11.73
N LYS A 284 -2.26 14.65 11.80
CA LYS A 284 -1.11 14.74 10.89
C LYS A 284 -1.38 14.00 9.58
N LEU A 285 -1.08 14.64 8.46
CA LEU A 285 -1.14 14.00 7.15
C LEU A 285 0.28 13.53 6.76
N TRP A 286 0.44 12.21 6.69
CA TRP A 286 1.61 11.56 6.14
C TRP A 286 1.29 10.97 4.77
N ALA A 287 2.29 10.52 4.03
CA ALA A 287 2.11 9.75 2.81
C ALA A 287 2.59 8.32 3.02
N ASN A 288 1.85 7.33 2.48
CA ASN A 288 2.33 5.98 2.27
C ASN A 288 2.53 5.79 0.76
N CYS A 289 3.76 6.01 0.29
CA CYS A 289 4.12 5.87 -1.11
C CYS A 289 4.52 4.42 -1.43
N GLU A 290 3.85 3.82 -2.40
CA GLU A 290 4.09 2.42 -2.77
C GLU A 290 5.33 2.29 -3.67
N ASN A 291 6.39 1.65 -3.15
CA ASN A 291 7.64 1.39 -3.85
C ASN A 291 7.66 0.08 -4.64
N PHE A 292 6.49 -0.43 -5.00
CA PHE A 292 6.32 -1.62 -5.81
C PHE A 292 5.42 -1.37 -7.04
N THR A 293 5.35 -2.35 -7.94
CA THR A 293 4.40 -2.39 -9.05
C THR A 293 3.81 -3.78 -9.16
N SER A 294 2.49 -3.89 -9.20
CA SER A 294 1.80 -5.14 -9.52
C SER A 294 2.01 -5.49 -11.00
N ALA A 295 2.69 -6.61 -11.27
CA ALA A 295 3.24 -6.94 -12.59
C ALA A 295 2.28 -7.67 -13.53
N VAL A 296 1.25 -8.34 -13.04
CA VAL A 296 0.31 -9.08 -13.89
C VAL A 296 -0.91 -8.23 -14.20
N ALA A 297 -0.92 -7.72 -15.42
CA ALA A 297 -1.80 -6.65 -15.85
C ALA A 297 -3.19 -7.08 -16.35
N ASP A 298 -3.38 -8.32 -16.82
CA ASP A 298 -4.57 -8.65 -17.60
C ASP A 298 -5.85 -8.86 -16.80
N SER A 299 -5.81 -8.76 -15.48
CA SER A 299 -6.96 -9.10 -14.65
C SER A 299 -7.19 -8.17 -13.45
N PHE A 300 -6.62 -6.96 -13.43
CA PHE A 300 -6.70 -6.13 -12.23
C PHE A 300 -8.14 -5.78 -11.82
N GLY A 301 -9.05 -5.53 -12.71
CA GLY A 301 -10.48 -5.44 -12.40
C GLY A 301 -11.18 -6.80 -12.25
N ALA A 302 -10.60 -7.88 -12.76
CA ALA A 302 -11.17 -9.21 -12.72
C ALA A 302 -10.83 -9.98 -11.43
N GLY A 303 -9.73 -9.65 -10.74
CA GLY A 303 -9.33 -10.26 -9.47
C GLY A 303 -10.34 -10.00 -8.36
N LEU A 304 -10.94 -8.80 -8.30
CA LEU A 304 -12.03 -8.49 -7.34
C LEU A 304 -13.31 -9.31 -7.59
N LEU A 305 -13.55 -9.72 -8.84
CA LEU A 305 -14.73 -10.51 -9.25
C LEU A 305 -14.43 -12.01 -9.35
N ASN A 306 -13.17 -12.39 -9.34
CA ASN A 306 -12.76 -13.78 -9.47
C ASN A 306 -11.45 -14.05 -8.69
N PRO A 307 -11.56 -14.37 -7.37
CA PRO A 307 -10.41 -14.62 -6.49
C PRO A 307 -9.43 -15.69 -7.01
N GLU A 308 -9.92 -16.66 -7.81
CA GLU A 308 -9.07 -17.72 -8.40
C GLU A 308 -8.05 -17.17 -9.41
N LYS A 309 -8.19 -15.92 -9.86
CA LYS A 309 -7.23 -15.26 -10.77
C LYS A 309 -6.18 -14.41 -10.05
N THR A 310 -6.29 -14.25 -8.73
CA THR A 310 -5.31 -13.48 -7.93
C THR A 310 -4.04 -14.26 -7.61
N GLU A 311 -4.02 -15.57 -7.81
CA GLU A 311 -2.88 -16.45 -7.52
C GLU A 311 -1.60 -16.13 -8.34
N ASN A 312 -1.68 -15.22 -9.32
CA ASN A 312 -0.57 -14.86 -10.20
C ASN A 312 -0.23 -13.35 -10.18
N ILE A 313 -0.70 -12.60 -9.18
CA ILE A 313 -0.27 -11.21 -9.03
C ILE A 313 1.10 -11.21 -8.37
N VAL A 314 2.11 -10.85 -9.14
CA VAL A 314 3.47 -10.66 -8.67
C VAL A 314 3.70 -9.16 -8.53
N SER A 315 4.15 -8.74 -7.36
CA SER A 315 4.61 -7.37 -7.12
C SER A 315 6.13 -7.33 -7.20
N VAL A 316 6.65 -6.31 -7.86
CA VAL A 316 8.07 -6.09 -8.11
C VAL A 316 8.47 -4.68 -7.67
N PRO A 317 9.75 -4.40 -7.40
CA PRO A 317 10.19 -3.06 -7.07
C PRO A 317 9.76 -2.03 -8.13
N ALA A 318 9.34 -0.86 -7.67
CA ALA A 318 9.07 0.28 -8.53
C ALA A 318 10.38 0.83 -9.11
N THR A 319 10.32 1.39 -10.33
CA THR A 319 11.44 2.18 -10.85
C THR A 319 11.60 3.47 -10.06
N LEU A 320 12.82 3.94 -9.88
CA LEU A 320 13.12 5.11 -9.06
C LEU A 320 12.44 6.38 -9.60
N ASP A 321 12.36 6.56 -10.92
CA ASP A 321 11.69 7.70 -11.55
C ASP A 321 10.22 7.80 -11.14
N ARG A 322 9.50 6.67 -11.12
CA ARG A 322 8.12 6.65 -10.68
C ARG A 322 8.02 6.90 -9.16
N PHE A 323 8.83 6.21 -8.36
CA PHE A 323 8.77 6.32 -6.91
C PHE A 323 9.13 7.72 -6.41
N THR A 324 10.17 8.33 -6.96
CA THR A 324 10.55 9.72 -6.63
C THR A 324 9.50 10.73 -7.07
N TYR A 325 8.83 10.50 -8.20
CA TYR A 325 7.72 11.36 -8.64
C TYR A 325 6.51 11.29 -7.69
N GLN A 326 6.17 10.09 -7.18
CA GLN A 326 5.14 9.92 -6.14
C GLN A 326 5.50 10.71 -4.89
N MET A 327 6.75 10.57 -4.39
CA MET A 327 7.23 11.27 -3.22
C MET A 327 7.29 12.80 -3.43
N ASP A 328 7.67 13.29 -4.61
CA ASP A 328 7.70 14.74 -4.92
C ASP A 328 6.28 15.32 -4.80
N ILE A 329 5.29 14.68 -5.39
CA ILE A 329 3.90 15.14 -5.25
C ILE A 329 3.46 15.09 -3.78
N ALA A 330 3.67 13.97 -3.10
CA ALA A 330 3.28 13.78 -1.71
C ALA A 330 3.92 14.82 -0.77
N SER A 331 5.20 15.17 -0.99
CA SER A 331 5.94 16.11 -0.16
C SER A 331 5.36 17.52 -0.13
N ARG A 332 4.52 17.87 -1.10
CA ARG A 332 3.83 19.16 -1.17
C ARG A 332 2.63 19.25 -0.21
N TYR A 333 2.10 18.12 0.23
CA TYR A 333 0.89 18.01 1.03
C TYR A 333 1.14 17.40 2.42
N CYS A 334 2.14 16.52 2.53
CA CYS A 334 2.35 15.65 3.67
C CYS A 334 3.54 16.10 4.51
N GLU A 335 3.45 15.87 5.83
CA GLU A 335 4.53 16.21 6.77
C GLU A 335 5.63 15.15 6.79
N ASN A 336 5.31 13.92 6.37
CA ASN A 336 6.21 12.79 6.39
C ASN A 336 5.86 11.79 5.29
N ILE A 337 6.83 11.00 4.86
CA ILE A 337 6.66 9.94 3.85
C ILE A 337 7.12 8.62 4.44
N ILE A 338 6.25 7.63 4.42
CA ILE A 338 6.56 6.23 4.67
C ILE A 338 6.28 5.43 3.39
N THR A 339 6.75 4.18 3.31
CA THR A 339 6.60 3.37 2.11
C THR A 339 6.04 1.97 2.40
N PHE A 340 5.32 1.44 1.45
CA PHE A 340 4.97 0.03 1.40
C PHE A 340 5.69 -0.63 0.21
N SER A 341 6.74 -1.45 0.47
CA SER A 341 7.44 -1.61 1.73
C SER A 341 8.94 -1.85 1.48
N TYR A 342 9.80 -1.33 2.36
CA TYR A 342 11.24 -1.47 2.27
C TYR A 342 11.67 -2.94 2.26
N SER A 343 11.28 -3.73 3.25
CA SER A 343 11.72 -5.11 3.38
C SER A 343 11.35 -6.00 2.20
N HIS A 344 10.21 -5.76 1.53
CA HIS A 344 9.79 -6.56 0.39
C HIS A 344 10.50 -6.21 -0.92
N TYR A 345 10.90 -4.93 -1.09
CA TYR A 345 11.25 -4.42 -2.43
C TYR A 345 12.60 -3.72 -2.49
N TYR A 346 13.15 -3.29 -1.36
CA TYR A 346 14.36 -2.47 -1.30
C TYR A 346 15.44 -3.01 -0.36
N SER A 347 15.09 -3.83 0.65
CA SER A 347 16.08 -4.36 1.61
C SER A 347 17.13 -5.24 0.95
N GLU A 348 18.41 -4.96 1.22
CA GLU A 348 19.55 -5.75 0.75
C GLU A 348 19.55 -7.20 1.28
N ASN A 349 18.77 -7.48 2.34
CA ASN A 349 18.65 -8.80 2.94
C ASN A 349 17.58 -9.67 2.26
N GLN A 350 16.65 -9.06 1.51
CA GLN A 350 15.48 -9.72 0.95
C GLN A 350 15.51 -9.75 -0.58
N VAL A 351 16.09 -8.73 -1.21
CA VAL A 351 16.08 -8.54 -2.66
C VAL A 351 17.44 -8.07 -3.18
N SER A 352 17.56 -7.82 -4.49
CA SER A 352 18.76 -7.24 -5.08
C SER A 352 19.04 -5.83 -4.54
N THR A 353 20.30 -5.51 -4.29
CA THR A 353 20.73 -4.18 -3.82
C THR A 353 20.52 -3.07 -4.85
N ALA A 354 20.29 -3.40 -6.13
CA ALA A 354 20.21 -2.42 -7.22
C ALA A 354 19.21 -1.28 -6.95
N PHE A 355 18.08 -1.59 -6.33
CA PHE A 355 17.03 -0.59 -6.05
C PHE A 355 17.39 0.31 -4.88
N ILE A 356 17.87 -0.25 -3.78
CA ILE A 356 18.27 0.54 -2.61
C ILE A 356 19.54 1.34 -2.89
N ASP A 357 20.51 0.76 -3.60
CA ASP A 357 21.73 1.49 -4.01
C ASP A 357 21.39 2.70 -4.87
N THR A 358 20.46 2.54 -5.83
CA THR A 358 19.99 3.63 -6.68
C THR A 358 19.24 4.71 -5.88
N TYR A 359 18.43 4.30 -4.91
CA TYR A 359 17.73 5.22 -4.02
C TYR A 359 18.72 5.98 -3.11
N ASN A 360 19.70 5.30 -2.53
CA ASN A 360 20.73 5.92 -1.69
C ASN A 360 21.59 6.90 -2.49
N ASP A 361 21.96 6.56 -3.75
CA ASP A 361 22.65 7.48 -4.65
C ASP A 361 21.81 8.75 -4.93
N TYR A 362 20.50 8.59 -5.13
CA TYR A 362 19.57 9.72 -5.27
C TYR A 362 19.56 10.62 -4.02
N VAL A 363 19.53 10.05 -2.82
CA VAL A 363 19.56 10.82 -1.56
C VAL A 363 20.90 11.51 -1.35
N GLU A 364 22.04 10.80 -1.53
CA GLU A 364 23.39 11.30 -1.28
C GLU A 364 23.80 12.38 -2.26
N ASN A 365 23.41 12.28 -3.52
CA ASN A 365 23.75 13.24 -4.57
C ASN A 365 22.82 14.46 -4.67
N GLY A 366 22.00 14.68 -3.66
CA GLY A 366 21.09 15.82 -3.60
C GLY A 366 19.90 15.68 -4.53
N TYR A 367 19.38 14.45 -4.61
CA TYR A 367 18.23 14.11 -5.42
C TYR A 367 18.45 14.20 -6.93
N VAL A 368 19.67 13.97 -7.39
CA VAL A 368 20.00 13.81 -8.81
C VAL A 368 19.81 12.35 -9.20
N LEU A 369 18.85 12.12 -10.09
CA LEU A 369 18.58 10.77 -10.60
C LEU A 369 19.75 10.24 -11.43
N GLU A 370 20.02 8.96 -11.30
CA GLU A 370 20.84 8.23 -12.25
C GLU A 370 20.22 8.31 -13.65
N THR A 371 21.01 8.54 -14.69
CA THR A 371 20.52 8.86 -16.04
C THR A 371 21.13 7.98 -17.14
N LYS A 372 21.95 6.97 -16.79
CA LYS A 372 22.59 6.10 -17.74
C LYS A 372 21.63 4.98 -18.16
N ALA A 373 21.16 5.05 -19.40
CA ALA A 373 20.22 4.07 -19.91
C ALA A 373 20.87 2.67 -20.09
N PRO A 374 20.11 1.58 -19.85
CA PRO A 374 20.56 0.22 -20.10
C PRO A 374 20.87 -0.03 -21.58
N THR A 375 21.67 -1.08 -21.82
CA THR A 375 21.96 -1.58 -23.16
C THR A 375 21.21 -2.87 -23.39
N MET A 376 20.25 -2.87 -24.35
CA MET A 376 19.45 -4.02 -24.72
C MET A 376 20.27 -4.99 -25.59
N GLY A 377 20.09 -6.31 -25.35
CA GLY A 377 20.58 -7.39 -26.21
C GLY A 377 19.68 -7.66 -27.43
N GLU A 378 19.96 -8.71 -28.15
CA GLU A 378 19.18 -9.11 -29.32
C GLU A 378 17.83 -9.73 -28.92
N MET A 379 16.82 -9.63 -29.81
CA MET A 379 15.51 -10.25 -29.65
C MET A 379 15.15 -11.08 -30.87
N THR A 380 14.57 -12.25 -30.65
CA THR A 380 14.11 -13.16 -31.70
C THR A 380 12.61 -13.44 -31.60
N LYS A 381 12.00 -13.82 -32.71
CA LYS A 381 10.62 -14.32 -32.78
C LYS A 381 10.53 -15.61 -33.57
N THR A 382 9.72 -16.56 -33.08
CA THR A 382 9.51 -17.88 -33.69
C THR A 382 8.02 -18.18 -33.72
N GLN A 383 7.53 -18.67 -34.89
CA GLN A 383 6.16 -19.17 -34.99
C GLN A 383 6.07 -20.54 -34.34
N THR A 384 5.17 -20.71 -33.39
CA THR A 384 4.86 -21.99 -32.74
C THR A 384 3.38 -22.33 -32.89
N ASP A 385 2.97 -23.49 -32.41
CA ASP A 385 1.55 -23.89 -32.40
C ASP A 385 0.72 -23.03 -31.44
N ASP A 386 1.35 -22.44 -30.42
CA ASP A 386 0.73 -21.61 -29.40
C ASP A 386 0.77 -20.11 -29.72
N GLY A 387 1.31 -19.71 -30.90
CA GLY A 387 1.41 -18.30 -31.27
C GLY A 387 2.84 -17.90 -31.69
N ILE A 388 3.22 -16.64 -31.33
CA ILE A 388 4.59 -16.16 -31.56
C ILE A 388 5.34 -16.20 -30.23
N GLU A 389 6.36 -17.05 -30.19
CA GLU A 389 7.33 -17.06 -29.09
C GLU A 389 8.39 -15.98 -29.32
N LEU A 390 8.58 -15.13 -28.34
CA LEU A 390 9.57 -14.07 -28.29
C LEU A 390 10.64 -14.42 -27.26
N ASN A 391 11.92 -14.35 -27.66
CA ASN A 391 13.06 -14.59 -26.77
C ASN A 391 14.05 -13.45 -26.94
N TRP A 392 14.70 -13.01 -25.82
CA TRP A 392 15.71 -11.96 -25.86
C TRP A 392 16.90 -12.24 -24.97
N GLU A 393 18.02 -11.61 -25.29
CA GLU A 393 19.19 -11.61 -24.43
C GLU A 393 19.02 -10.63 -23.27
N GLU A 394 19.59 -10.98 -22.13
CA GLU A 394 19.57 -10.13 -20.96
C GLU A 394 20.25 -8.77 -21.24
N ALA A 395 19.59 -7.69 -20.89
CA ALA A 395 20.15 -6.36 -20.99
C ALA A 395 21.22 -6.14 -19.92
N THR A 396 22.15 -5.22 -20.19
CA THR A 396 23.20 -4.83 -19.24
C THR A 396 23.05 -3.41 -18.79
N ASP A 397 23.30 -3.17 -17.50
CA ASP A 397 23.25 -1.85 -16.87
C ASP A 397 24.20 -1.76 -15.67
N ASN A 398 24.45 -0.54 -15.15
CA ASN A 398 25.33 -0.30 -13.99
C ASN A 398 24.61 -0.42 -12.64
N ILE A 399 23.29 -0.29 -12.62
CA ILE A 399 22.47 -0.37 -11.40
C ILE A 399 21.46 -1.52 -11.42
N GLY A 400 21.36 -2.23 -12.54
CA GLY A 400 20.48 -3.36 -12.72
C GLY A 400 19.20 -3.07 -13.51
N ILE A 401 18.63 -4.11 -14.09
CA ILE A 401 17.41 -4.04 -14.90
C ILE A 401 16.20 -4.30 -14.02
N SER A 402 15.22 -3.40 -14.07
CA SER A 402 13.94 -3.55 -13.39
C SER A 402 13.01 -4.47 -14.19
N HIS A 403 12.83 -4.19 -15.48
CA HIS A 403 11.91 -4.94 -16.33
C HIS A 403 12.15 -4.68 -17.82
N TYR A 404 11.48 -5.46 -18.65
CA TYR A 404 11.38 -5.25 -20.10
C TYR A 404 9.96 -4.82 -20.47
N ARG A 405 9.83 -3.96 -21.48
CA ARG A 405 8.55 -3.61 -22.13
C ARG A 405 8.56 -4.12 -23.56
N ILE A 406 7.60 -4.98 -23.87
CA ILE A 406 7.44 -5.57 -25.19
C ILE A 406 6.28 -4.88 -25.91
N MET A 407 6.54 -4.47 -27.15
CA MET A 407 5.58 -3.79 -28.00
C MET A 407 5.25 -4.66 -29.22
N LYS A 408 3.99 -4.65 -29.66
CA LYS A 408 3.50 -5.26 -30.90
C LYS A 408 2.91 -4.18 -31.80
N ASN A 409 3.48 -4.02 -33.00
CA ASN A 409 3.02 -3.02 -33.97
C ASN A 409 2.92 -1.59 -33.37
N GLY A 410 3.86 -1.24 -32.48
CA GLY A 410 3.92 0.06 -31.79
C GLY A 410 2.93 0.22 -30.62
N LYS A 411 2.24 -0.84 -30.21
CA LYS A 411 1.36 -0.84 -29.03
C LYS A 411 1.95 -1.73 -27.94
N PHE A 412 1.77 -1.33 -26.69
CA PHE A 412 2.17 -2.14 -25.55
C PHE A 412 1.51 -3.53 -25.61
N LEU A 413 2.32 -4.57 -25.52
CA LEU A 413 1.88 -5.95 -25.48
C LEU A 413 1.93 -6.49 -24.06
N GLN A 414 3.13 -6.50 -23.47
CA GLN A 414 3.30 -6.99 -22.11
C GLN A 414 4.60 -6.46 -21.47
N ARG A 415 4.69 -6.61 -20.17
CA ARG A 415 5.87 -6.38 -19.34
C ARG A 415 6.46 -7.72 -18.91
N ALA A 416 7.79 -7.83 -18.90
CA ALA A 416 8.52 -8.97 -18.37
C ALA A 416 9.46 -8.53 -17.26
N GLU A 417 9.36 -9.14 -16.10
CA GLU A 417 10.10 -8.76 -14.90
C GLU A 417 11.47 -9.48 -14.85
N THR A 418 12.43 -8.82 -14.21
CA THR A 418 13.78 -9.38 -13.96
C THR A 418 14.10 -9.52 -12.48
N PHE A 419 13.10 -9.38 -11.64
CA PHE A 419 13.21 -9.45 -10.19
C PHE A 419 13.63 -10.86 -9.72
N ASP A 420 14.28 -10.96 -8.57
CA ASP A 420 14.78 -12.22 -8.00
C ASP A 420 13.76 -13.36 -8.05
N GLY A 421 14.15 -14.44 -8.72
CA GLY A 421 13.27 -15.57 -9.03
C GLY A 421 12.37 -15.38 -10.26
N TYR A 422 12.38 -14.20 -10.90
CA TYR A 422 11.58 -13.84 -12.07
C TYR A 422 12.43 -13.32 -13.22
N HIS A 423 13.45 -14.03 -13.61
CA HIS A 423 14.22 -13.71 -14.83
C HIS A 423 13.48 -14.20 -16.05
N ARG A 424 12.54 -13.40 -16.55
CA ARG A 424 11.82 -13.69 -17.77
C ARG A 424 12.54 -13.09 -18.98
N LEU A 425 13.11 -13.95 -19.79
CA LEU A 425 13.75 -13.60 -21.06
C LEU A 425 12.96 -14.12 -22.26
N SER A 426 11.69 -14.49 -22.07
CA SER A 426 10.79 -14.93 -23.12
C SER A 426 9.33 -14.62 -22.78
N CYS A 427 8.51 -14.56 -23.84
CA CYS A 427 7.05 -14.53 -23.72
C CYS A 427 6.39 -15.07 -24.99
N THR A 428 5.08 -15.41 -24.90
CA THR A 428 4.30 -15.88 -26.04
C THR A 428 3.13 -14.94 -26.30
N ASP A 429 2.99 -14.49 -27.55
CA ASP A 429 1.79 -13.81 -28.02
C ASP A 429 0.90 -14.82 -28.75
N GLU A 430 -0.11 -15.35 -28.05
CA GLU A 430 -1.05 -16.35 -28.57
C GLU A 430 -1.84 -15.86 -29.79
N ASN A 431 -2.01 -14.55 -29.95
CA ASN A 431 -2.73 -13.90 -31.03
C ASN A 431 -1.77 -13.24 -32.05
N GLY A 432 -0.49 -13.63 -32.02
CA GLY A 432 0.56 -13.07 -32.85
C GLY A 432 0.61 -13.65 -34.23
N SER A 433 1.24 -12.89 -35.13
CA SER A 433 1.62 -13.34 -36.48
C SER A 433 3.12 -13.11 -36.66
N ILE A 434 3.79 -14.02 -37.44
CA ILE A 434 5.21 -13.83 -37.77
C ILE A 434 5.47 -12.51 -38.49
N ASN A 435 4.44 -11.95 -39.15
CA ASN A 435 4.50 -10.68 -39.85
C ASN A 435 4.32 -9.46 -38.91
N ASP A 436 3.93 -9.66 -37.63
CA ASP A 436 3.84 -8.57 -36.69
C ASP A 436 5.24 -8.05 -36.33
N ARG A 437 5.33 -6.73 -36.13
CA ARG A 437 6.54 -6.08 -35.67
C ARG A 437 6.57 -6.14 -34.14
N TYR A 438 7.55 -6.85 -33.60
CA TYR A 438 7.77 -6.86 -32.13
C TYR A 438 9.03 -6.09 -31.79
N THR A 439 8.96 -5.25 -30.79
CA THR A 439 10.11 -4.50 -30.26
C THR A 439 10.16 -4.59 -28.75
N ILE A 440 11.35 -4.43 -28.19
CA ILE A 440 11.61 -4.50 -26.76
C ILE A 440 12.52 -3.34 -26.33
N VAL A 441 12.27 -2.84 -25.12
CA VAL A 441 13.20 -1.99 -24.40
C VAL A 441 13.41 -2.55 -23.00
N ALA A 442 14.60 -2.34 -22.43
CA ALA A 442 14.88 -2.56 -21.02
C ALA A 442 14.71 -1.26 -20.24
N VAL A 443 14.26 -1.38 -19.00
CA VAL A 443 14.13 -0.26 -18.04
C VAL A 443 14.94 -0.62 -16.80
N ASP A 444 15.83 0.27 -16.36
CA ASP A 444 16.66 0.08 -15.16
C ASP A 444 15.91 0.39 -13.86
N ALA A 445 16.59 0.29 -12.73
CA ALA A 445 16.02 0.60 -11.42
C ALA A 445 15.75 2.10 -11.21
N ALA A 446 16.41 2.99 -11.95
CA ALA A 446 16.16 4.43 -11.93
C ALA A 446 15.08 4.89 -12.92
N GLY A 447 14.57 3.97 -13.79
CA GLY A 447 13.56 4.27 -14.79
C GLY A 447 14.11 4.72 -16.15
N ASN A 448 15.43 4.69 -16.38
CA ASN A 448 15.98 5.00 -17.70
C ASN A 448 15.68 3.86 -18.67
N ILE A 449 15.45 4.22 -19.94
CA ILE A 449 14.96 3.31 -20.96
C ILE A 449 16.03 3.11 -22.04
N SER A 450 16.33 1.86 -22.38
CA SER A 450 17.27 1.49 -23.45
C SER A 450 16.81 1.94 -24.84
N GLY A 451 17.70 1.87 -25.82
CA GLY A 451 17.30 1.87 -27.22
C GLY A 451 16.35 0.71 -27.53
N GLU A 452 15.38 0.94 -28.43
CA GLU A 452 14.44 -0.07 -28.92
C GLU A 452 15.18 -1.10 -29.81
N VAL A 453 14.96 -2.39 -29.55
CA VAL A 453 15.46 -3.51 -30.36
C VAL A 453 14.29 -4.25 -31.02
N GLU A 454 14.38 -4.48 -32.31
CA GLU A 454 13.35 -5.21 -33.09
C GLU A 454 13.67 -6.71 -33.17
N ALA A 455 12.64 -7.55 -32.95
CA ALA A 455 12.77 -8.99 -33.06
C ALA A 455 12.98 -9.43 -34.49
N TYR A 456 14.01 -10.22 -34.75
CA TYR A 456 14.18 -10.90 -36.00
C TYR A 456 13.61 -12.34 -36.00
N ALA A 457 13.11 -12.80 -37.14
CA ALA A 457 12.53 -14.13 -37.22
C ALA A 457 13.65 -15.21 -37.32
N LEU A 458 13.47 -16.27 -36.54
CA LEU A 458 14.26 -17.50 -36.66
C LEU A 458 13.59 -18.50 -37.60
#